data_12ae35eb63a71d6bb6a51a13d8c5ef78
#
_entry.id   12ae35eb63a71d6bb6a51a13d8c5ef78
#
_cell.length_a   1.000
_cell.length_b   1.000
_cell.length_c   1.000
_cell.angle_alpha   90.00
_cell.angle_beta   90.00
_cell.angle_gamma   90.00
#
_symmetry.space_group_name_H-M   'P 1'
#
loop_
_entity.id
_entity.type
_entity.pdbx_description
1 polymer ?
#
loop_
_entity_poly.entity_id
_entity_poly.type
_entity_poly.pdbx_seq_one_letter_code
_entity_poly.pdbx_strand_id
1 'polypeptide(L)'
;SDRLRLDLVLNDFVAGALTSGKISVLSDGTPWRPLIDVKDMSRAIDWALDRFVEHDVPFLPLNAGSQEWNYQVKDLAHAVEDIITGTKVSINTNAQEDKRSYRVNFEKFKEYAPNHQPQVSLEHSINDIRIGLENMKYTDSSFRSSQYMRLKTLEQHIAHIRLNQKLRWIDMTHTKRGSLL
;
A
#
# COMPACT_ATOMS: atom_id res chain seq x y z
N SER A 1 5.60 4.60 9.31
CA SER A 1 6.26 3.30 9.46
C SER A 1 7.47 3.25 8.55
N ASP A 2 8.63 2.98 9.11
CA ASP A 2 9.89 2.74 8.39
C ASP A 2 9.92 1.37 7.65
N ARG A 3 8.81 0.63 7.72
CA ARG A 3 8.66 -0.64 7.01
C ARG A 3 8.08 -0.42 5.61
N LEU A 4 8.89 -0.63 4.59
CA LEU A 4 8.47 -0.65 3.20
C LEU A 4 7.42 -1.76 2.96
N ARG A 5 6.38 -1.43 2.19
CA ARG A 5 5.31 -2.35 1.79
C ARG A 5 5.18 -2.36 0.27
N LEU A 6 5.69 -3.41 -0.37
CA LEU A 6 5.58 -3.59 -1.82
C LEU A 6 4.33 -4.36 -2.24
N ASP A 7 3.46 -4.72 -1.28
CA ASP A 7 2.15 -5.32 -1.52
C ASP A 7 1.02 -4.28 -1.78
N LEU A 8 1.37 -3.01 -1.85
CA LEU A 8 0.47 -1.91 -2.25
C LEU A 8 0.67 -1.58 -3.72
N VAL A 9 -0.41 -1.39 -4.47
CA VAL A 9 -0.40 -1.30 -5.93
C VAL A 9 0.57 -0.26 -6.48
N LEU A 10 0.58 0.97 -5.94
CA LEU A 10 1.49 2.02 -6.39
C LEU A 10 2.95 1.68 -6.08
N ASN A 11 3.21 1.19 -4.87
CA ASN A 11 4.56 0.80 -4.43
C ASN A 11 5.11 -0.36 -5.27
N ASP A 12 4.25 -1.37 -5.60
CA ASP A 12 4.60 -2.48 -6.50
C ASP A 12 4.99 -1.98 -7.88
N PHE A 13 4.23 -1.04 -8.45
CA PHE A 13 4.50 -0.50 -9.77
C PHE A 13 5.80 0.29 -9.82
N VAL A 14 6.06 1.15 -8.83
CA VAL A 14 7.32 1.90 -8.74
C VAL A 14 8.51 0.96 -8.55
N ALA A 15 8.39 -0.05 -7.67
CA ALA A 15 9.44 -1.05 -7.49
C ALA A 15 9.70 -1.86 -8.77
N GLY A 16 8.66 -2.29 -9.47
CA GLY A 16 8.78 -3.00 -10.75
C GLY A 16 9.45 -2.16 -11.83
N ALA A 17 9.06 -0.88 -11.94
CA ALA A 17 9.67 0.08 -12.85
C ALA A 17 11.17 0.24 -12.61
N LEU A 18 11.59 0.43 -11.35
CA LEU A 18 12.99 0.67 -11.00
C LEU A 18 13.87 -0.58 -11.10
N THR A 19 13.35 -1.76 -10.73
CA THR A 19 14.17 -2.97 -10.64
C THR A 19 14.24 -3.77 -11.92
N SER A 20 13.23 -3.67 -12.78
CA SER A 20 13.14 -4.48 -14.01
C SER A 20 12.74 -3.68 -15.26
N GLY A 21 12.43 -2.38 -15.14
CA GLY A 21 11.87 -1.56 -16.22
C GLY A 21 10.49 -2.06 -16.67
N LYS A 22 9.77 -2.80 -15.83
CA LYS A 22 8.47 -3.39 -16.19
C LYS A 22 7.44 -3.25 -15.09
N ILE A 23 6.23 -2.87 -15.48
CA ILE A 23 5.05 -2.91 -14.64
C ILE A 23 4.11 -3.99 -15.15
N SER A 24 3.81 -4.99 -14.33
CA SER A 24 2.88 -6.06 -14.67
C SER A 24 1.56 -5.84 -13.92
N VAL A 25 0.52 -5.44 -14.66
CA VAL A 25 -0.84 -5.33 -14.15
C VAL A 25 -1.50 -6.70 -14.27
N LEU A 26 -1.75 -7.35 -13.13
CA LEU A 26 -2.26 -8.73 -13.08
C LEU A 26 -3.75 -8.83 -13.39
N SER A 27 -4.50 -7.73 -13.28
CA SER A 27 -5.90 -7.59 -13.71
C SER A 27 -5.98 -6.99 -15.13
N ASP A 28 -7.19 -6.83 -15.65
CA ASP A 28 -7.46 -6.10 -16.88
C ASP A 28 -7.24 -4.57 -16.79
N GLY A 29 -6.82 -4.09 -15.62
CA GLY A 29 -6.52 -2.68 -15.35
C GLY A 29 -7.75 -1.82 -15.03
N THR A 30 -8.96 -2.31 -15.18
CA THR A 30 -10.21 -1.55 -14.94
C THR A 30 -10.60 -1.37 -13.46
N PRO A 31 -10.18 -2.21 -12.51
CA PRO A 31 -10.58 -2.06 -11.12
C PRO A 31 -10.18 -0.71 -10.53
N TRP A 32 -11.11 -0.12 -9.78
CA TRP A 32 -10.91 1.12 -9.06
C TRP A 32 -10.25 0.89 -7.71
N ARG A 33 -9.32 1.76 -7.34
CA ARG A 33 -8.65 1.78 -6.03
C ARG A 33 -8.57 3.20 -5.51
N PRO A 34 -9.16 3.49 -4.35
CA PRO A 34 -8.89 4.74 -3.65
C PRO A 34 -7.49 4.68 -3.05
N LEU A 35 -6.74 5.76 -3.20
CA LEU A 35 -5.43 5.94 -2.59
C LEU A 35 -5.45 7.12 -1.62
N ILE A 36 -4.47 7.17 -0.75
CA ILE A 36 -4.12 8.34 0.07
C ILE A 36 -2.63 8.28 0.37
N ASP A 37 -1.93 9.40 0.24
CA ASP A 37 -0.55 9.51 0.69
C ASP A 37 -0.46 9.46 2.22
N VAL A 38 0.63 8.89 2.74
CA VAL A 38 0.82 8.75 4.20
C VAL A 38 0.88 10.11 4.91
N LYS A 39 1.38 11.15 4.25
CA LYS A 39 1.40 12.53 4.78
C LYS A 39 -0.01 13.08 4.94
N ASP A 40 -0.87 12.82 3.94
CA ASP A 40 -2.27 13.24 3.98
C ASP A 40 -3.11 12.39 4.95
N MET A 41 -2.78 11.10 5.10
CA MET A 41 -3.35 10.27 6.16
C MET A 41 -3.01 10.82 7.54
N SER A 42 -1.76 11.24 7.76
CA SER A 42 -1.32 11.87 9.02
C SER A 42 -2.07 13.17 9.28
N ARG A 43 -2.29 14.00 8.25
CA ARG A 43 -3.08 15.23 8.31
C ARG A 43 -4.54 14.97 8.71
N ALA A 44 -5.13 13.90 8.17
CA ALA A 44 -6.48 13.50 8.54
C ALA A 44 -6.59 12.99 9.99
N ILE A 45 -5.53 12.32 10.48
CA ILE A 45 -5.44 11.90 11.90
C ILE A 45 -5.28 13.12 12.81
N ASP A 46 -4.44 14.07 12.45
CA ASP A 46 -4.24 15.33 13.16
C ASP A 46 -5.57 16.08 13.35
N TRP A 47 -6.29 16.28 12.24
CA TRP A 47 -7.65 16.81 12.30
C TRP A 47 -8.57 16.01 13.24
N ALA A 48 -8.51 14.68 13.20
CA ALA A 48 -9.41 13.85 14.01
C ALA A 48 -9.12 13.99 15.51
N LEU A 49 -7.87 14.26 15.91
CA LEU A 49 -7.49 14.52 17.30
C LEU A 49 -8.02 15.87 17.79
N ASP A 50 -7.86 16.91 16.98
CA ASP A 50 -8.26 18.27 17.33
C ASP A 50 -9.78 18.46 17.32
N ARG A 51 -10.48 17.72 16.46
CA ARG A 51 -11.93 17.82 16.27
C ARG A 51 -12.75 17.56 17.54
N PHE A 52 -12.23 16.82 18.52
CA PHE A 52 -12.94 16.56 19.79
C PHE A 52 -13.23 17.82 20.61
N VAL A 53 -12.49 18.89 20.37
CA VAL A 53 -12.66 20.17 21.06
C VAL A 53 -13.79 21.02 20.45
N GLU A 54 -14.10 20.81 19.16
CA GLU A 54 -14.99 21.69 18.38
C GLU A 54 -16.40 21.13 18.15
N HIS A 55 -16.58 19.82 18.24
CA HIS A 55 -17.85 19.18 17.87
C HIS A 55 -18.26 18.12 18.90
N ASP A 56 -19.39 18.31 19.55
CA ASP A 56 -20.00 17.39 20.53
C ASP A 56 -20.43 16.01 19.98
N VAL A 57 -19.87 15.57 18.84
CA VAL A 57 -20.17 14.27 18.24
C VAL A 57 -19.09 13.28 18.61
N PRO A 58 -19.32 12.38 19.59
CA PRO A 58 -18.29 11.48 20.11
C PRO A 58 -17.81 10.43 19.10
N PHE A 59 -18.62 10.09 18.09
CA PHE A 59 -18.28 9.13 17.05
C PHE A 59 -18.77 9.60 15.68
N LEU A 60 -17.83 9.74 14.74
CA LEU A 60 -18.10 10.16 13.36
C LEU A 60 -17.40 9.26 12.37
N PRO A 61 -18.07 8.25 11.80
CA PRO A 61 -17.50 7.44 10.75
C PRO A 61 -17.46 8.25 9.43
N LEU A 62 -16.27 8.38 8.85
CA LEU A 62 -16.06 8.99 7.54
C LEU A 62 -14.88 8.35 6.82
N ASN A 63 -14.82 8.54 5.50
CA ASN A 63 -13.70 8.15 4.67
C ASN A 63 -12.78 9.35 4.52
N ALA A 64 -11.52 9.25 4.92
CA ALA A 64 -10.51 10.28 4.70
C ALA A 64 -9.84 10.11 3.33
N GLY A 65 -9.77 11.17 2.54
CA GLY A 65 -9.19 11.17 1.20
C GLY A 65 -9.80 12.24 0.30
N SER A 66 -9.60 12.11 -1.01
CA SER A 66 -10.17 12.99 -2.04
C SER A 66 -10.84 12.19 -3.16
N GLN A 67 -11.88 12.77 -3.77
CA GLN A 67 -12.52 12.18 -4.94
C GLN A 67 -11.55 11.95 -6.11
N GLU A 68 -10.56 12.83 -6.23
CA GLU A 68 -9.51 12.75 -7.25
C GLU A 68 -8.56 11.56 -7.05
N TRP A 69 -8.52 11.00 -5.84
CA TRP A 69 -7.66 9.85 -5.50
C TRP A 69 -8.35 8.48 -5.72
N ASN A 70 -9.46 8.44 -6.43
CA ASN A 70 -10.02 7.22 -6.97
C ASN A 70 -9.43 6.96 -8.37
N TYR A 71 -8.52 6.01 -8.49
CA TYR A 71 -7.85 5.66 -9.74
C TYR A 71 -8.24 4.29 -10.25
N GLN A 72 -8.22 4.10 -11.58
CA GLN A 72 -8.15 2.75 -12.12
C GLN A 72 -6.70 2.24 -12.05
N VAL A 73 -6.54 0.93 -11.89
CA VAL A 73 -5.20 0.31 -11.76
C VAL A 73 -4.33 0.60 -12.99
N LYS A 74 -4.93 0.60 -14.20
CA LYS A 74 -4.22 0.94 -15.45
C LYS A 74 -3.70 2.39 -15.45
N ASP A 75 -4.49 3.34 -14.92
CA ASP A 75 -4.10 4.75 -14.89
C ASP A 75 -2.91 4.97 -13.94
N LEU A 76 -2.87 4.25 -12.81
CA LEU A 76 -1.72 4.24 -11.92
C LEU A 76 -0.46 3.67 -12.60
N ALA A 77 -0.62 2.59 -13.37
CA ALA A 77 0.51 1.98 -14.08
C ALA A 77 1.10 2.94 -15.11
N HIS A 78 0.26 3.60 -15.91
CA HIS A 78 0.70 4.59 -16.89
C HIS A 78 1.29 5.85 -16.25
N ALA A 79 0.73 6.34 -15.14
CA ALA A 79 1.32 7.46 -14.41
C ALA A 79 2.75 7.15 -13.92
N VAL A 80 3.02 5.91 -13.50
CA VAL A 80 4.38 5.49 -13.13
C VAL A 80 5.28 5.37 -14.38
N GLU A 81 4.78 4.82 -15.50
CA GLU A 81 5.50 4.72 -16.77
C GLU A 81 5.94 6.10 -17.29
N ASP A 82 5.05 7.10 -17.21
CA ASP A 82 5.32 8.47 -17.65
C ASP A 82 6.43 9.16 -16.83
N ILE A 83 6.52 8.84 -15.53
CA ILE A 83 7.49 9.46 -14.61
C ILE A 83 8.82 8.71 -14.62
N ILE A 84 8.80 7.38 -14.71
CA ILE A 84 10.02 6.55 -14.68
C ILE A 84 10.34 6.09 -16.09
N THR A 85 11.19 6.86 -16.76
CA THR A 85 11.57 6.63 -18.17
C THR A 85 12.19 5.24 -18.37
N GLY A 86 11.88 4.63 -19.53
CA GLY A 86 12.36 3.28 -19.87
C GLY A 86 11.50 2.15 -19.30
N THR A 87 10.45 2.49 -18.56
CA THR A 87 9.46 1.53 -18.05
C THR A 87 8.49 1.10 -19.16
N LYS A 88 8.00 -0.15 -19.10
CA LYS A 88 6.96 -0.68 -19.97
C LYS A 88 5.84 -1.29 -19.15
N VAL A 89 4.60 -0.87 -19.44
CA VAL A 89 3.39 -1.44 -18.83
C VAL A 89 2.92 -2.65 -19.62
N SER A 90 2.58 -3.72 -18.92
CA SER A 90 1.92 -4.91 -19.45
C SER A 90 0.65 -5.18 -18.66
N ILE A 91 -0.50 -5.19 -19.33
CA ILE A 91 -1.82 -5.42 -18.73
C ILE A 91 -2.34 -6.80 -19.18
N ASN A 92 -2.79 -7.60 -18.20
CA ASN A 92 -3.40 -8.90 -18.49
C ASN A 92 -4.87 -8.73 -18.89
N THR A 93 -5.12 -8.44 -20.17
CA THR A 93 -6.46 -8.24 -20.72
C THR A 93 -7.38 -9.47 -20.63
N ASN A 94 -6.81 -10.66 -20.37
CA ASN A 94 -7.55 -11.91 -20.20
C ASN A 94 -7.76 -12.28 -18.71
N ALA A 95 -7.42 -11.38 -17.79
CA ALA A 95 -7.64 -11.64 -16.37
C ALA A 95 -9.13 -11.71 -16.04
N GLN A 96 -9.48 -12.57 -15.08
CA GLN A 96 -10.83 -12.55 -14.52
C GLN A 96 -11.10 -11.21 -13.82
N GLU A 97 -12.36 -10.77 -13.86
CA GLU A 97 -12.79 -9.53 -13.21
C GLU A 97 -12.44 -9.53 -11.71
N ASP A 98 -11.72 -8.51 -11.26
CA ASP A 98 -11.42 -8.32 -9.85
C ASP A 98 -12.63 -7.71 -9.13
N LYS A 99 -13.40 -8.56 -8.45
CA LYS A 99 -14.60 -8.18 -7.68
C LYS A 99 -14.34 -7.16 -6.55
N ARG A 100 -13.08 -6.83 -6.25
CA ARG A 100 -12.69 -5.83 -5.24
C ARG A 100 -12.63 -4.41 -5.82
N SER A 101 -13.27 -4.15 -6.96
CA SER A 101 -13.34 -2.81 -7.56
C SER A 101 -14.33 -1.95 -6.79
N TYR A 102 -13.90 -0.78 -6.31
CA TYR A 102 -14.77 0.18 -5.64
C TYR A 102 -14.20 1.60 -5.71
N ARG A 103 -15.12 2.57 -5.76
CA ARG A 103 -14.82 4.00 -5.58
C ARG A 103 -15.36 4.44 -4.23
N VAL A 104 -14.65 5.35 -3.58
CA VAL A 104 -15.03 5.87 -2.27
C VAL A 104 -15.52 7.30 -2.42
N ASN A 105 -16.60 7.63 -1.71
CA ASN A 105 -17.10 8.99 -1.57
C ASN A 105 -16.43 9.66 -0.37
N PHE A 106 -15.82 10.83 -0.60
CA PHE A 106 -15.09 11.60 0.41
C PHE A 106 -15.76 12.96 0.73
N GLU A 107 -16.98 13.22 0.23
CA GLU A 107 -17.67 14.50 0.44
C GLU A 107 -17.83 14.84 1.93
N LYS A 108 -18.14 13.84 2.76
CA LYS A 108 -18.25 14.02 4.20
C LYS A 108 -16.93 14.49 4.82
N PHE A 109 -15.78 13.95 4.39
CA PHE A 109 -14.49 14.41 4.86
C PHE A 109 -14.20 15.85 4.39
N LYS A 110 -14.57 16.18 3.16
CA LYS A 110 -14.44 17.54 2.63
C LYS A 110 -15.27 18.55 3.41
N GLU A 111 -16.47 18.18 3.80
CA GLU A 111 -17.39 19.03 4.60
C GLU A 111 -16.84 19.27 6.02
N TYR A 112 -16.41 18.21 6.71
CA TYR A 112 -16.02 18.28 8.11
C TYR A 112 -14.56 18.73 8.32
N ALA A 113 -13.68 18.51 7.35
CA ALA A 113 -12.25 18.80 7.43
C ALA A 113 -11.75 19.66 6.26
N PRO A 114 -12.38 20.82 5.94
CA PRO A 114 -12.04 21.59 4.73
C PRO A 114 -10.59 22.06 4.69
N ASN A 115 -9.97 22.30 5.84
CA ASN A 115 -8.57 22.74 5.96
C ASN A 115 -7.54 21.59 6.03
N HIS A 116 -8.01 20.35 6.06
CA HIS A 116 -7.16 19.15 6.19
C HIS A 116 -7.30 18.22 4.99
N GLN A 117 -7.72 18.77 3.84
CA GLN A 117 -7.85 18.00 2.62
C GLN A 117 -6.48 17.52 2.11
N PRO A 118 -6.43 16.39 1.36
CA PRO A 118 -5.21 15.90 0.73
C PRO A 118 -4.53 16.98 -0.12
N GLN A 119 -3.21 17.07 -0.02
CA GLN A 119 -2.37 18.05 -0.70
C GLN A 119 -1.29 17.40 -1.56
N VAL A 120 -0.98 16.13 -1.32
CA VAL A 120 0.09 15.43 -2.03
C VAL A 120 -0.45 14.93 -3.38
N SER A 121 0.18 15.29 -4.48
CA SER A 121 -0.20 14.81 -5.81
C SER A 121 0.26 13.36 -6.04
N LEU A 122 -0.35 12.65 -7.00
CA LEU A 122 0.08 11.32 -7.42
C LEU A 122 1.53 11.33 -7.90
N GLU A 123 1.91 12.34 -8.70
CA GLU A 123 3.28 12.52 -9.18
C GLU A 123 4.27 12.66 -8.01
N HIS A 124 3.92 13.44 -6.99
CA HIS A 124 4.76 13.61 -5.80
C HIS A 124 4.93 12.27 -5.06
N SER A 125 3.83 11.52 -4.85
CA SER A 125 3.89 10.21 -4.20
C SER A 125 4.75 9.21 -4.98
N ILE A 126 4.64 9.17 -6.33
CA ILE A 126 5.49 8.32 -7.18
C ILE A 126 6.96 8.69 -7.01
N ASN A 127 7.29 9.99 -7.04
CA ASN A 127 8.66 10.47 -6.88
C ASN A 127 9.22 10.19 -5.48
N ASP A 128 8.43 10.36 -4.42
CA ASP A 128 8.85 10.05 -3.06
C ASP A 128 9.20 8.55 -2.91
N ILE A 129 8.36 7.66 -3.45
CA ILE A 129 8.63 6.21 -3.45
C ILE A 129 9.88 5.91 -4.27
N ARG A 130 10.02 6.48 -5.46
CA ARG A 130 11.19 6.32 -6.34
C ARG A 130 12.48 6.71 -5.62
N ILE A 131 12.53 7.94 -5.08
CA ILE A 131 13.71 8.45 -4.36
C ILE A 131 14.02 7.58 -3.14
N GLY A 132 13.00 7.14 -2.40
CA GLY A 132 13.18 6.25 -1.27
C GLY A 132 13.84 4.93 -1.66
N LEU A 133 13.38 4.29 -2.73
CA LEU A 133 13.96 3.03 -3.24
C LEU A 133 15.37 3.24 -3.82
N GLU A 134 15.61 4.33 -4.54
CA GLU A 134 16.94 4.68 -5.06
C GLU A 134 17.96 4.91 -3.92
N ASN A 135 17.57 5.64 -2.87
CA ASN A 135 18.41 5.86 -1.68
C ASN A 135 18.73 4.56 -0.94
N MET A 136 17.80 3.62 -0.92
CA MET A 136 18.02 2.26 -0.39
C MET A 136 18.90 1.40 -1.32
N LYS A 137 19.25 1.87 -2.53
CA LYS A 137 19.89 1.09 -3.60
C LYS A 137 19.14 -0.21 -3.87
N TYR A 138 17.81 -0.11 -3.93
CA TYR A 138 16.93 -1.26 -4.06
C TYR A 138 16.99 -1.86 -5.48
N THR A 139 17.39 -3.13 -5.60
CA THR A 139 17.62 -3.81 -6.89
C THR A 139 16.92 -5.17 -7.01
N ASP A 140 16.17 -5.59 -5.99
CA ASP A 140 15.50 -6.90 -5.99
C ASP A 140 14.34 -6.94 -6.98
N SER A 141 14.54 -7.50 -8.16
CA SER A 141 13.49 -7.70 -9.17
C SER A 141 12.51 -8.81 -8.81
N SER A 142 12.82 -9.64 -7.82
CA SER A 142 11.97 -10.70 -7.30
C SER A 142 11.20 -10.29 -6.03
N PHE A 143 11.05 -8.99 -5.79
CA PHE A 143 10.47 -8.42 -4.57
C PHE A 143 9.08 -8.98 -4.21
N ARG A 144 8.30 -9.46 -5.19
CA ARG A 144 6.99 -10.07 -4.94
C ARG A 144 7.05 -11.38 -4.15
N SER A 145 8.23 -11.99 -4.03
CA SER A 145 8.50 -13.14 -3.15
C SER A 145 9.29 -12.79 -1.90
N SER A 146 9.67 -11.53 -1.72
CA SER A 146 10.54 -11.05 -0.65
C SER A 146 9.78 -10.75 0.66
N GLN A 147 10.55 -10.39 1.70
CA GLN A 147 10.04 -9.96 3.00
C GLN A 147 9.20 -8.66 2.97
N TYR A 148 9.25 -7.90 1.87
CA TYR A 148 8.44 -6.69 1.67
C TYR A 148 6.99 -7.00 1.29
N MET A 149 6.70 -8.27 1.00
CA MET A 149 5.35 -8.80 0.83
C MET A 149 4.87 -9.39 2.16
N ARG A 150 3.93 -8.73 2.83
CA ARG A 150 3.47 -9.14 4.18
C ARG A 150 3.05 -10.60 4.26
N LEU A 151 2.29 -11.08 3.27
CA LEU A 151 1.84 -12.46 3.22
C LEU A 151 3.03 -13.43 3.16
N LYS A 152 4.05 -13.14 2.34
CA LYS A 152 5.25 -13.98 2.23
C LYS A 152 6.03 -14.05 3.54
N THR A 153 6.12 -12.95 4.28
CA THR A 153 6.73 -12.93 5.61
C THR A 153 5.98 -13.85 6.58
N LEU A 154 4.64 -13.82 6.57
CA LEU A 154 3.82 -14.69 7.41
C LEU A 154 3.98 -16.17 7.02
N GLU A 155 3.94 -16.48 5.72
CA GLU A 155 4.18 -17.84 5.21
C GLU A 155 5.55 -18.37 5.66
N GLN A 156 6.61 -17.55 5.58
CA GLN A 156 7.95 -17.91 6.05
C GLN A 156 7.99 -18.17 7.57
N HIS A 157 7.32 -17.35 8.38
CA HIS A 157 7.27 -17.57 9.82
C HIS A 157 6.54 -18.88 10.18
N ILE A 158 5.48 -19.23 9.45
CA ILE A 158 4.79 -20.52 9.63
C ILE A 158 5.69 -21.67 9.20
N ALA A 159 6.32 -21.58 8.03
CA ALA A 159 7.23 -22.62 7.51
C ALA A 159 8.43 -22.90 8.44
N HIS A 160 8.96 -21.86 9.11
CA HIS A 160 10.04 -21.98 10.09
C HIS A 160 9.55 -22.28 11.54
N ILE A 161 8.30 -22.64 11.70
CA ILE A 161 7.69 -22.98 13.01
C ILE A 161 7.84 -21.84 14.05
N ARG A 162 7.91 -20.59 13.58
CA ARG A 162 7.90 -19.41 14.45
C ARG A 162 6.48 -18.98 14.81
N LEU A 163 5.53 -19.22 13.88
CA LEU A 163 4.11 -19.01 14.07
C LEU A 163 3.37 -20.33 13.86
N ASN A 164 2.31 -20.56 14.63
CA ASN A 164 1.38 -21.63 14.35
C ASN A 164 0.32 -21.22 13.29
N GLN A 165 -0.55 -22.16 12.87
CA GLN A 165 -1.61 -21.91 11.89
C GLN A 165 -2.64 -20.83 12.33
N LYS A 166 -2.69 -20.49 13.62
CA LYS A 166 -3.51 -19.42 14.18
C LYS A 166 -2.77 -18.08 14.28
N LEU A 167 -1.60 -17.96 13.63
CA LEU A 167 -0.72 -16.79 13.61
C LEU A 167 -0.26 -16.34 15.00
N ARG A 168 -0.10 -17.27 15.94
CA ARG A 168 0.46 -17.02 17.27
C ARG A 168 1.91 -17.45 17.31
N TRP A 169 2.75 -16.64 17.93
CA TRP A 169 4.15 -16.99 18.16
C TRP A 169 4.27 -18.27 18.97
N ILE A 170 5.17 -19.15 18.53
CA ILE A 170 5.50 -20.39 19.24
C ILE A 170 6.65 -20.06 20.20
N ASP A 171 6.42 -20.32 21.50
CA ASP A 171 7.46 -20.15 22.51
C ASP A 171 8.52 -21.25 22.37
N MET A 172 9.71 -20.86 21.88
CA MET A 172 10.84 -21.79 21.67
C MET A 172 11.62 -22.06 22.97
N THR A 173 11.28 -21.40 24.08
CA THR A 173 12.03 -21.54 25.34
C THR A 173 11.81 -22.88 26.03
N HIS A 174 10.70 -23.59 25.74
CA HIS A 174 10.36 -24.88 26.32
C HIS A 174 10.80 -26.10 25.52
N THR A 175 11.26 -25.95 24.26
CA THR A 175 11.56 -27.10 23.38
C THR A 175 12.96 -27.70 23.60
N LYS A 176 13.83 -27.08 24.42
CA LYS A 176 15.21 -27.56 24.68
C LYS A 176 15.40 -28.40 25.96
N ARG A 177 14.33 -28.80 26.65
CA ARG A 177 14.45 -29.61 27.89
C ARG A 177 13.91 -31.04 27.79
N GLY A 178 13.66 -31.56 26.61
CA GLY A 178 13.00 -32.87 26.45
C GLY A 178 13.71 -33.88 25.55
N SER A 179 15.05 -33.85 25.38
CA SER A 179 15.75 -34.96 24.71
C SER A 179 17.19 -35.11 25.22
N LEU A 180 17.32 -35.52 26.47
CA LEU A 180 18.52 -36.15 27.04
C LEU A 180 18.05 -36.97 28.24
N LEU A 181 17.51 -38.14 27.94
CA LEU A 181 17.50 -39.36 28.76
C LEU A 181 17.33 -40.55 27.82
#